data_2f5c7c26e688039de118d09efdbf6d87
#
_entry.id   2f5c7c26e688039de118d09efdbf6d87
#
_cell.length_a   1.000
_cell.length_b   1.000
_cell.length_c   1.000
_cell.angle_alpha   90.00
_cell.angle_beta   90.00
_cell.angle_gamma   90.00
#
_symmetry.space_group_name_H-M   'P 1'
#
loop_
_entity.id
_entity.type
_entity.pdbx_description
1 polymer ?
#
loop_
_entity_poly.entity_id
_entity_poly.type
_entity_poly.pdbx_seq_one_letter_code
_entity_poly.pdbx_strand_id
1 'polypeptide(L)'
;MATYTIREVTQRFHVQTSTLRYYEDQGLLCDVERDDAGRRVYTDSHIGRLEAIACFKHAGMSIDELKRFFAYEKDERAHIADMLELLESRHQAILKQRAALEEAYMHVLRKLHLYRDIQHSIETGAPYPDWANYDGKDFRADDQ
;
A
#
# COMPACT_ATOMS: atom_id res chain seq x y z
N MET A 1 13.30 20.09 18.34
CA MET A 1 12.79 18.85 17.71
C MET A 1 11.28 18.78 17.88
N ALA A 2 10.58 18.48 16.80
CA ALA A 2 9.13 18.33 16.86
C ALA A 2 8.75 17.06 17.62
N THR A 3 7.71 17.16 18.42
CA THR A 3 7.11 16.03 19.12
C THR A 3 5.63 15.94 18.78
N TYR A 4 5.08 14.74 18.89
CA TYR A 4 3.71 14.42 18.47
C TYR A 4 3.02 13.60 19.54
N THR A 5 1.73 13.86 19.74
CA THR A 5 0.88 13.04 20.59
C THR A 5 0.45 11.78 19.84
N ILE A 6 0.00 10.76 20.57
CA ILE A 6 -0.55 9.55 19.95
C ILE A 6 -1.75 9.89 19.04
N ARG A 7 -2.56 10.86 19.42
CA ARG A 7 -3.70 11.32 18.63
C ARG A 7 -3.28 11.92 17.29
N GLU A 8 -2.27 12.77 17.30
CA GLU A 8 -1.71 13.37 16.07
C GLU A 8 -1.16 12.31 15.14
N VAL A 9 -0.45 11.32 15.69
CA VAL A 9 0.13 10.21 14.90
C VAL A 9 -0.98 9.32 14.30
N THR A 10 -1.99 8.96 15.09
CA THR A 10 -3.12 8.14 14.59
C THR A 10 -3.88 8.85 13.48
N GLN A 11 -4.07 10.14 13.59
CA GLN A 11 -4.74 10.94 12.56
C GLN A 11 -3.90 11.02 11.28
N ARG A 12 -2.60 11.24 11.42
CA ARG A 12 -1.68 11.37 10.29
C ARG A 12 -1.57 10.07 9.47
N PHE A 13 -1.51 8.92 10.14
CA PHE A 13 -1.32 7.62 9.49
C PHE A 13 -2.63 6.83 9.29
N HIS A 14 -3.76 7.38 9.71
CA HIS A 14 -5.06 6.71 9.63
C HIS A 14 -5.05 5.31 10.26
N VAL A 15 -4.45 5.21 11.42
CA VAL A 15 -4.36 3.97 12.21
C VAL A 15 -4.98 4.16 13.58
N GLN A 16 -5.29 3.04 14.25
CA GLN A 16 -5.81 3.06 15.61
C GLN A 16 -4.66 3.13 16.62
N THR A 17 -4.96 3.61 17.83
CA THR A 17 -3.98 3.64 18.93
C THR A 17 -3.45 2.24 19.24
N SER A 18 -4.31 1.22 19.16
CA SER A 18 -3.93 -0.18 19.33
C SER A 18 -2.86 -0.64 18.33
N THR A 19 -2.90 -0.14 17.09
CA THR A 19 -1.91 -0.44 16.07
C THR A 19 -0.53 0.10 16.46
N LEU A 20 -0.46 1.33 16.95
CA LEU A 20 0.80 1.93 17.41
C LEU A 20 1.38 1.18 18.61
N ARG A 21 0.54 0.77 19.56
CA ARG A 21 0.95 -0.05 20.71
C ARG A 21 1.46 -1.41 20.27
N TYR A 22 0.80 -2.02 19.29
CA TYR A 22 1.21 -3.29 18.71
C TYR A 22 2.60 -3.17 18.06
N TYR A 23 2.86 -2.09 17.31
CA TYR A 23 4.17 -1.85 16.72
C TYR A 23 5.26 -1.67 17.78
N GLU A 24 4.96 -0.98 18.88
CA GLU A 24 5.84 -0.89 20.03
C GLU A 24 6.15 -2.27 20.60
N ASP A 25 5.11 -3.06 20.87
CA ASP A 25 5.23 -4.41 21.43
C ASP A 25 6.03 -5.35 20.53
N GLN A 26 5.92 -5.20 19.21
CA GLN A 26 6.67 -5.98 18.25
C GLN A 26 8.09 -5.48 18.01
N GLY A 27 8.49 -4.38 18.63
CA GLY A 27 9.82 -3.80 18.46
C GLY A 27 10.01 -3.03 17.16
N LEU A 28 8.92 -2.72 16.45
CA LEU A 28 8.96 -1.92 15.21
C LEU A 28 9.08 -0.44 15.51
N LEU A 29 8.55 0.03 16.63
CA LEU A 29 8.73 1.37 17.16
C LEU A 29 9.52 1.25 18.46
N CYS A 30 10.71 1.83 18.49
CA CYS A 30 11.59 1.82 19.65
C CYS A 30 11.70 3.22 20.26
N ASP A 31 12.07 3.27 21.53
CA ASP A 31 12.40 4.52 22.24
C ASP A 31 11.24 5.53 22.28
N VAL A 32 10.01 5.03 22.34
CA VAL A 32 8.83 5.88 22.55
C VAL A 32 8.83 6.30 24.02
N GLU A 33 9.05 7.60 24.25
CA GLU A 33 9.09 8.18 25.59
C GLU A 33 7.68 8.51 26.08
N ARG A 34 7.60 8.85 27.37
CA ARG A 34 6.35 9.33 27.98
C ARG A 34 6.60 10.70 28.62
N ASP A 35 5.59 11.54 28.59
CA ASP A 35 5.63 12.82 29.28
C ASP A 35 5.37 12.65 30.79
N ASP A 36 5.37 13.76 31.53
CA ASP A 36 5.15 13.76 32.98
C ASP A 36 3.79 13.21 33.38
N ALA A 37 2.80 13.25 32.47
CA ALA A 37 1.47 12.70 32.67
C ALA A 37 1.36 11.21 32.27
N GLY A 38 2.47 10.60 31.85
CA GLY A 38 2.52 9.20 31.41
C GLY A 38 2.02 8.96 29.98
N ARG A 39 1.82 10.02 29.20
CA ARG A 39 1.35 9.91 27.82
C ARG A 39 2.52 9.71 26.86
N ARG A 40 2.31 8.89 25.84
CA ARG A 40 3.32 8.62 24.80
C ARG A 40 3.68 9.89 24.03
N VAL A 41 4.98 10.06 23.77
CA VAL A 41 5.53 11.16 22.97
C VAL A 41 6.30 10.57 21.81
N TYR A 42 5.93 10.97 20.60
CA TYR A 42 6.58 10.53 19.36
C TYR A 42 7.45 11.66 18.79
N THR A 43 8.52 11.30 18.11
CA THR A 43 9.45 12.22 17.46
C THR A 43 9.44 12.06 15.95
N ASP A 44 10.15 12.91 15.23
CA ASP A 44 10.31 12.78 13.77
C ASP A 44 10.91 11.45 13.38
N SER A 45 11.76 10.84 14.20
CA SER A 45 12.31 9.52 13.99
C SER A 45 11.21 8.46 13.94
N HIS A 46 10.23 8.54 14.83
CA HIS A 46 9.07 7.64 14.84
C HIS A 46 8.19 7.85 13.61
N ILE A 47 8.00 9.11 13.20
CA ILE A 47 7.24 9.43 11.98
C ILE A 47 7.90 8.78 10.76
N GLY A 48 9.21 8.93 10.59
CA GLY A 48 9.95 8.30 9.50
C GLY A 48 9.85 6.78 9.51
N ARG A 49 9.92 6.17 10.69
CA ARG A 49 9.76 4.71 10.85
C ARG A 49 8.34 4.26 10.46
N LEU A 50 7.32 5.00 10.85
CA LEU A 50 5.93 4.71 10.51
C LEU A 50 5.67 4.84 9.00
N GLU A 51 6.29 5.83 8.37
CA GLU A 51 6.24 5.98 6.90
C GLU A 51 6.82 4.75 6.20
N ALA A 52 7.97 4.25 6.65
CA ALA A 52 8.60 3.04 6.12
C ALA A 52 7.72 1.81 6.34
N ILE A 53 7.16 1.65 7.54
CA ILE A 53 6.24 0.54 7.86
C ILE A 53 5.03 0.58 6.92
N ALA A 54 4.41 1.73 6.71
CA ALA A 54 3.26 1.89 5.83
C ALA A 54 3.61 1.49 4.39
N CYS A 55 4.74 1.96 3.86
CA CYS A 55 5.19 1.62 2.51
C CYS A 55 5.44 0.12 2.34
N PHE A 56 6.16 -0.50 3.27
CA PHE A 56 6.47 -1.93 3.19
C PHE A 56 5.22 -2.80 3.37
N LYS A 57 4.27 -2.39 4.20
CA LYS A 57 2.98 -3.09 4.33
C LYS A 57 2.18 -3.02 3.03
N HIS A 58 2.14 -1.87 2.37
CA HIS A 58 1.55 -1.74 1.04
C HIS A 58 2.25 -2.64 0.00
N ALA A 59 3.54 -2.83 0.14
CA ALA A 59 4.31 -3.75 -0.69
C ALA A 59 4.07 -5.24 -0.37
N GLY A 60 3.26 -5.53 0.65
CA GLY A 60 2.90 -6.89 1.04
C GLY A 60 3.84 -7.54 2.05
N MET A 61 4.70 -6.78 2.72
CA MET A 61 5.53 -7.34 3.80
C MET A 61 4.67 -7.72 5.00
N SER A 62 4.93 -8.89 5.54
CA SER A 62 4.38 -9.33 6.83
C SER A 62 5.06 -8.61 7.99
N ILE A 63 4.45 -8.66 9.17
CA ILE A 63 5.07 -8.13 10.40
C ILE A 63 6.41 -8.83 10.67
N ASP A 64 6.50 -10.14 10.46
CA ASP A 64 7.75 -10.89 10.65
C ASP A 64 8.84 -10.44 9.67
N GLU A 65 8.50 -10.19 8.42
CA GLU A 65 9.43 -9.66 7.42
C GLU A 65 9.90 -8.25 7.79
N LEU A 66 9.00 -7.38 8.26
CA LEU A 66 9.34 -6.05 8.76
C LEU A 66 10.29 -6.13 9.95
N LYS A 67 10.02 -7.00 10.91
CA LYS A 67 10.87 -7.22 12.09
C LYS A 67 12.28 -7.65 11.67
N ARG A 68 12.37 -8.59 10.74
CA ARG A 68 13.67 -9.05 10.23
C ARG A 68 14.41 -7.94 9.51
N PHE A 69 13.74 -7.21 8.63
CA PHE A 69 14.34 -6.11 7.87
C PHE A 69 14.91 -5.03 8.80
N PHE A 70 14.13 -4.59 9.79
CA PHE A 70 14.58 -3.57 10.73
C PHE A 70 15.66 -4.08 11.69
N ALA A 71 15.68 -5.38 12.01
CA ALA A 71 16.77 -5.98 12.76
C ALA A 71 18.08 -5.97 11.94
N TYR A 72 17.99 -6.25 10.64
CA TYR A 72 19.14 -6.21 9.74
C TYR A 72 19.72 -4.81 9.59
N GLU A 73 18.90 -3.77 9.63
CA GLU A 73 19.37 -2.37 9.58
C GLU A 73 20.36 -2.01 10.68
N LYS A 74 20.33 -2.71 11.80
CA LYS A 74 21.27 -2.48 12.92
C LYS A 74 22.70 -2.88 12.58
N ASP A 75 22.88 -3.80 11.64
CA ASP A 75 24.17 -4.19 11.10
C ASP A 75 24.02 -4.56 9.62
N GLU A 76 23.92 -3.57 8.79
CA GLU A 76 23.67 -3.71 7.35
C GLU A 76 24.76 -4.52 6.65
N ARG A 77 26.02 -4.32 7.04
CA ARG A 77 27.15 -5.03 6.41
C ARG A 77 27.06 -6.54 6.59
N ALA A 78 26.62 -6.97 7.77
CA ALA A 78 26.48 -8.41 8.08
C ALA A 78 25.25 -9.02 7.39
N HIS A 79 24.25 -8.22 7.03
CA HIS A 79 22.94 -8.70 6.56
C HIS A 79 22.52 -8.16 5.19
N ILE A 80 23.45 -7.58 4.43
CA ILE A 80 23.09 -6.93 3.15
C ILE A 80 22.47 -7.92 2.16
N ALA A 81 22.94 -9.16 2.11
CA ALA A 81 22.38 -10.17 1.23
C ALA A 81 20.95 -10.54 1.62
N ASP A 82 20.69 -10.66 2.92
CA ASP A 82 19.34 -10.95 3.44
C ASP A 82 18.36 -9.80 3.16
N MET A 83 18.82 -8.56 3.30
CA MET A 83 18.02 -7.37 3.01
C MET A 83 17.68 -7.29 1.53
N LEU A 84 18.65 -7.54 0.66
CA LEU A 84 18.42 -7.58 -0.79
C LEU A 84 17.44 -8.67 -1.18
N GLU A 85 17.55 -9.85 -0.58
CA GLU A 85 16.64 -10.97 -0.85
C GLU A 85 15.18 -10.60 -0.50
N LEU A 86 14.95 -9.99 0.66
CA LEU A 86 13.62 -9.51 1.06
C LEU A 86 13.06 -8.49 0.07
N LEU A 87 13.87 -7.49 -0.30
CA LEU A 87 13.46 -6.43 -1.22
C LEU A 87 13.21 -6.97 -2.63
N GLU A 88 14.07 -7.85 -3.14
CA GLU A 88 13.89 -8.48 -4.45
C GLU A 88 12.62 -9.33 -4.51
N SER A 89 12.35 -10.09 -3.46
CA SER A 89 11.13 -10.90 -3.35
C SER A 89 9.88 -10.01 -3.41
N ARG A 90 9.89 -8.90 -2.71
CA ARG A 90 8.77 -7.94 -2.73
C ARG A 90 8.64 -7.22 -4.06
N HIS A 91 9.77 -6.86 -4.65
CA HIS A 91 9.80 -6.27 -6.00
C HIS A 91 9.11 -7.16 -7.01
N GLN A 92 9.46 -8.45 -7.07
CA GLN A 92 8.84 -9.40 -7.99
C GLN A 92 7.35 -9.59 -7.72
N ALA A 93 6.95 -9.65 -6.46
CA ALA A 93 5.54 -9.75 -6.08
C ALA A 93 4.73 -8.52 -6.52
N ILE A 94 5.29 -7.32 -6.35
CA ILE A 94 4.65 -6.07 -6.78
C ILE A 94 4.48 -6.04 -8.31
N LEU A 95 5.49 -6.45 -9.07
CA LEU A 95 5.40 -6.49 -10.53
C LEU A 95 4.27 -7.39 -11.00
N LYS A 96 4.08 -8.56 -10.36
CA LYS A 96 2.99 -9.47 -10.65
C LYS A 96 1.62 -8.86 -10.31
N GLN A 97 1.52 -8.21 -9.16
CA GLN A 97 0.29 -7.54 -8.72
C GLN A 97 -0.09 -6.39 -9.66
N ARG A 98 0.90 -5.61 -10.10
CA ARG A 98 0.69 -4.53 -11.06
C ARG A 98 0.18 -5.06 -12.40
N ALA A 99 0.79 -6.12 -12.91
CA ALA A 99 0.37 -6.74 -14.16
C ALA A 99 -1.08 -7.27 -14.07
N ALA A 100 -1.41 -7.96 -12.99
CA ALA A 100 -2.76 -8.47 -12.77
C ALA A 100 -3.79 -7.35 -12.64
N LEU A 101 -3.44 -6.28 -11.94
CA LEU A 101 -4.32 -5.10 -11.77
C LEU A 101 -4.52 -4.37 -13.11
N GLU A 102 -3.48 -4.27 -13.94
CA GLU A 102 -3.57 -3.67 -15.26
C GLU A 102 -4.51 -4.45 -16.18
N GLU A 103 -4.44 -5.78 -16.15
CA GLU A 103 -5.39 -6.62 -16.92
C GLU A 103 -6.82 -6.45 -16.44
N ALA A 104 -7.02 -6.38 -15.12
CA ALA A 104 -8.34 -6.13 -14.54
C ALA A 104 -8.86 -4.75 -14.94
N TYR A 105 -8.01 -3.74 -14.94
CA TYR A 105 -8.34 -2.38 -15.38
C TYR A 105 -8.81 -2.38 -16.84
N MET A 106 -8.05 -3.01 -17.73
CA MET A 106 -8.41 -3.12 -19.14
C MET A 106 -9.77 -3.81 -19.33
N HIS A 107 -10.03 -4.88 -18.59
CA HIS A 107 -11.30 -5.59 -18.65
C HIS A 107 -12.49 -4.72 -18.19
N VAL A 108 -12.32 -3.98 -17.10
CA VAL A 108 -13.34 -3.04 -16.59
C VAL A 108 -13.62 -1.96 -17.61
N LEU A 109 -12.60 -1.41 -18.28
CA LEU A 109 -12.78 -0.40 -19.34
C LEU A 109 -13.59 -0.96 -20.53
N ARG A 110 -13.29 -2.19 -20.95
CA ARG A 110 -14.05 -2.85 -22.02
C ARG A 110 -15.53 -2.97 -21.66
N LYS A 111 -15.82 -3.37 -20.42
CA LYS A 111 -17.19 -3.48 -19.92
C LYS A 111 -17.86 -2.12 -19.80
N LEU A 112 -17.16 -1.08 -19.36
CA LEU A 112 -17.70 0.28 -19.31
C LEU A 112 -18.12 0.78 -20.69
N HIS A 113 -17.26 0.60 -21.70
CA HIS A 113 -17.57 0.98 -23.06
C HIS A 113 -18.78 0.20 -23.58
N LEU A 114 -18.79 -1.11 -23.40
CA LEU A 114 -19.91 -1.96 -23.81
C LEU A 114 -21.23 -1.50 -23.18
N TYR A 115 -21.26 -1.35 -21.87
CA TYR A 115 -22.52 -1.03 -21.17
C TYR A 115 -22.98 0.39 -21.41
N ARG A 116 -22.10 1.34 -21.64
CA ARG A 116 -22.46 2.69 -22.10
C ARG A 116 -23.09 2.66 -23.48
N ASP A 117 -22.55 1.86 -24.38
CA ASP A 117 -23.11 1.68 -25.73
C ASP A 117 -24.44 0.93 -25.70
N ILE A 118 -24.60 -0.04 -24.82
CA ILE A 118 -25.90 -0.70 -24.57
C ILE A 118 -26.94 0.31 -24.06
N GLN A 119 -26.58 1.15 -23.10
CA GLN A 119 -27.45 2.19 -22.58
C GLN A 119 -27.90 3.12 -23.70
N HIS A 120 -26.98 3.57 -24.56
CA HIS A 120 -27.27 4.39 -25.71
C HIS A 120 -28.21 3.67 -26.70
N SER A 121 -27.98 2.39 -26.97
CA SER A 121 -28.82 1.55 -27.81
C SER A 121 -30.28 1.49 -27.28
N ILE A 122 -30.43 1.27 -25.99
CA ILE A 122 -31.75 1.22 -25.33
C ILE A 122 -32.49 2.57 -25.47
N GLU A 123 -31.77 3.66 -25.26
CA GLU A 123 -32.37 5.03 -25.27
C GLU A 123 -32.71 5.51 -26.68
N THR A 124 -31.93 5.11 -27.69
CA THR A 124 -32.06 5.64 -29.06
C THR A 124 -32.62 4.66 -30.06
N GLY A 125 -32.72 3.37 -29.73
CA GLY A 125 -33.12 2.32 -30.67
C GLY A 125 -31.99 1.93 -31.65
N ALA A 126 -30.76 2.38 -31.39
CA ALA A 126 -29.57 1.96 -32.17
C ALA A 126 -29.30 0.44 -32.03
N PRO A 127 -28.56 -0.17 -32.97
CA PRO A 127 -28.26 -1.59 -32.89
C PRO A 127 -27.59 -1.97 -31.56
N TYR A 128 -27.99 -3.11 -31.02
CA TYR A 128 -27.45 -3.62 -29.75
C TYR A 128 -26.00 -4.06 -29.91
N PRO A 129 -25.04 -3.59 -29.06
CA PRO A 129 -23.63 -3.95 -29.19
C PRO A 129 -23.34 -5.42 -28.98
N ASP A 130 -22.33 -5.93 -29.66
CA ASP A 130 -21.81 -7.28 -29.49
C ASP A 130 -20.45 -7.23 -28.76
N TRP A 131 -20.32 -8.02 -27.72
CA TRP A 131 -19.08 -8.13 -26.93
C TRP A 131 -17.84 -8.38 -27.80
N ALA A 132 -17.98 -9.13 -28.89
CA ALA A 132 -16.88 -9.42 -29.81
C ALA A 132 -16.16 -8.16 -30.32
N ASN A 133 -16.84 -7.00 -30.34
CA ASN A 133 -16.25 -5.73 -30.77
C ASN A 133 -15.44 -5.03 -29.66
N TYR A 134 -15.50 -5.55 -28.43
CA TYR A 134 -14.81 -4.97 -27.25
C TYR A 134 -13.73 -5.90 -26.71
N ASP A 135 -13.94 -7.20 -26.87
CA ASP A 135 -13.02 -8.22 -26.36
C ASP A 135 -11.63 -8.04 -26.95
N GLY A 136 -10.63 -8.09 -26.09
CA GLY A 136 -9.22 -7.93 -26.46
C GLY A 136 -8.77 -6.50 -26.82
N LYS A 137 -9.68 -5.52 -26.85
CA LYS A 137 -9.33 -4.13 -27.18
C LYS A 137 -8.80 -3.38 -25.98
N ASP A 138 -7.96 -2.39 -26.25
CA ASP A 138 -7.33 -1.51 -25.26
C ASP A 138 -8.00 -0.14 -25.31
N PHE A 139 -8.75 0.20 -24.27
CA PHE A 139 -9.45 1.47 -24.14
C PHE A 139 -8.78 2.44 -23.16
N ARG A 140 -7.52 2.15 -22.73
CA ARG A 140 -6.84 3.00 -21.75
C ARG A 140 -6.62 4.42 -22.22
N ALA A 141 -6.41 4.61 -23.51
CA ALA A 141 -6.22 5.94 -24.10
C ALA A 141 -7.46 6.82 -23.99
N ASP A 142 -8.65 6.21 -23.87
CA ASP A 142 -9.93 6.91 -23.81
C ASP A 142 -10.35 7.20 -22.34
N ASP A 143 -9.56 6.76 -21.37
CA ASP A 143 -9.83 6.87 -19.94
C ASP A 143 -9.06 8.06 -19.32
N GLN A 144 -9.06 9.22 -19.96
CA GLN A 144 -8.38 10.42 -19.45
C GLN A 144 -9.35 11.57 -19.18
#